data_da99ade12d45c7aa0ee929ed45da9770
#
_entry.id   da99ade12d45c7aa0ee929ed45da9770
#
_cell.length_a   1.000
_cell.length_b   1.000
_cell.length_c   1.000
_cell.angle_alpha   90.00
_cell.angle_beta   90.00
_cell.angle_gamma   90.00
#
_symmetry.space_group_name_H-M   'P 1'
#
loop_
_entity.id
_entity.type
_entity.pdbx_description
1 polymer ?
#
loop_
_entity_poly.entity_id
_entity_poly.type
_entity_poly.pdbx_seq_one_letter_code
_entity_poly.pdbx_strand_id
1 'polypeptide(L)'
;MMVKIHNTRVKVPTKTKSPGADIDLQKSHDALSLNPSGRGKPEYGACMRRNLINCKKVIKISTMNVRTIREQRCREELVSNLIEQNIEVLGIQEHRIVHDETVRYERILGKTLITTSATKNSIGAATGGVGLVLNTKSKSSLASIQAHSERILIANFQGNPATTVIVNYCPTNVANEDIIEGHYDNLRSAIDSIPAHNVLIVVGDFNARVGPEDAKFTYHSETNRNGKYLVELAVEKSLIISNTQFQKRNGKLWTYISPVGSKYQLDYILVRRKWQNSLMNAEAYNTFASVGSDHRIVSARIKLSLRKSKAIPRKKQYDWKAISTDTSLQERYSVEVRNRFEVLENEEESASEKYERFIKANKEAAELVIPVKKRAHKTRFSSDTRVIKARDNIRDAYETYQNNTTDDRRESYKSAKKELEDTYNLVTTEHLNGKIQEVETAHINSKHGLSWKLINEITGRKASTKGQLKGDTQKERVTNWYNHFKNLLGKPPDICDEDEEITPIFVDLDIRTGTIGSASLYL
;
A
#
# COMPACT_ATOMS: atom_id res chain seq x y z
N MET A 1 -33.30 6.93 52.07
CA MET A 1 -32.54 8.10 52.51
C MET A 1 -32.13 8.86 51.25
N MET A 2 -32.86 9.93 50.91
CA MET A 2 -32.63 10.76 49.71
C MET A 2 -31.46 11.71 49.93
N VAL A 3 -30.58 11.86 48.96
CA VAL A 3 -29.67 13.03 48.90
C VAL A 3 -29.77 13.67 47.50
N LYS A 4 -30.07 14.96 47.53
CA LYS A 4 -30.35 15.87 46.43
C LYS A 4 -29.09 16.23 45.65
N ILE A 5 -29.23 16.31 44.33
CA ILE A 5 -28.26 16.89 43.39
C ILE A 5 -28.49 18.41 43.36
N HIS A 6 -27.41 19.19 43.57
CA HIS A 6 -27.41 20.65 43.38
C HIS A 6 -26.70 21.00 42.09
N ASN A 7 -27.43 21.65 41.20
CA ASN A 7 -26.96 22.31 39.99
C ASN A 7 -26.35 23.67 40.34
N THR A 8 -25.13 23.95 39.97
CA THR A 8 -24.58 25.31 40.03
C THR A 8 -24.03 25.72 38.66
N ARG A 9 -24.73 26.63 38.02
CA ARG A 9 -24.28 27.42 36.85
C ARG A 9 -23.19 28.39 37.29
N VAL A 10 -22.07 28.47 36.58
CA VAL A 10 -21.11 29.57 36.69
C VAL A 10 -21.14 30.41 35.42
N LYS A 11 -21.29 31.73 35.63
CA LYS A 11 -21.40 32.78 34.62
C LYS A 11 -20.04 33.15 34.03
N VAL A 12 -20.04 33.49 32.74
CA VAL A 12 -18.98 34.15 32.00
C VAL A 12 -18.91 35.63 32.32
N PRO A 13 -17.76 36.27 32.51
CA PRO A 13 -17.63 37.72 32.46
C PRO A 13 -17.05 38.20 31.12
N THR A 14 -17.62 39.33 30.69
CA THR A 14 -17.35 40.13 29.51
C THR A 14 -16.14 41.05 29.68
N LYS A 15 -15.43 41.24 28.57
CA LYS A 15 -14.57 42.32 28.04
C LYS A 15 -14.20 43.52 28.93
N THR A 16 -12.88 43.87 28.92
CA THR A 16 -12.43 45.28 28.93
C THR A 16 -11.26 45.47 27.93
N LYS A 17 -11.24 46.66 27.31
CA LYS A 17 -10.33 47.12 26.22
C LYS A 17 -9.09 47.84 26.75
N SER A 18 -7.99 47.72 25.98
CA SER A 18 -6.97 48.70 25.46
C SER A 18 -5.74 49.05 26.36
N PRO A 19 -4.60 49.63 25.83
CA PRO A 19 -4.19 49.81 24.42
C PRO A 19 -2.69 49.42 24.10
N GLY A 20 -2.43 49.22 22.82
CA GLY A 20 -1.29 49.70 22.02
C GLY A 20 0.14 49.26 22.28
N ALA A 21 0.67 48.49 21.29
CA ALA A 21 2.04 48.67 20.78
C ALA A 21 2.16 47.94 19.43
N ASP A 22 2.45 48.72 18.38
CA ASP A 22 2.74 48.25 17.03
C ASP A 22 4.04 47.44 17.03
N ILE A 23 4.01 46.20 16.48
CA ILE A 23 5.19 45.54 15.94
C ILE A 23 4.72 44.85 14.63
N ASP A 24 5.29 45.36 13.56
CA ASP A 24 5.18 44.90 12.17
C ASP A 24 5.68 43.44 12.06
N LEU A 25 4.79 42.53 11.68
CA LEU A 25 5.13 41.18 11.27
C LEU A 25 4.40 40.90 9.96
N GLN A 26 5.11 41.12 8.87
CA GLN A 26 4.74 40.63 7.54
C GLN A 26 4.50 39.11 7.59
N LYS A 27 3.25 38.72 7.69
CA LYS A 27 2.77 37.37 7.40
C LYS A 27 2.38 37.31 5.94
N SER A 28 3.16 36.62 5.15
CA SER A 28 2.73 36.13 3.85
C SER A 28 1.67 35.03 4.05
N HIS A 29 0.42 35.42 4.07
CA HIS A 29 -0.71 34.52 3.89
C HIS A 29 -1.06 34.54 2.40
N ASP A 30 -0.70 33.48 1.67
CA ASP A 30 -1.34 33.16 0.41
C ASP A 30 -2.74 32.62 0.70
N ALA A 31 -3.68 33.56 0.80
CA ALA A 31 -5.09 33.26 0.80
C ALA A 31 -5.53 32.97 -0.64
N LEU A 32 -6.01 31.76 -0.88
CA LEU A 32 -6.72 31.36 -2.09
C LEU A 32 -7.94 32.29 -2.29
N SER A 33 -7.83 33.28 -3.16
CA SER A 33 -8.96 34.07 -3.64
C SER A 33 -9.77 33.21 -4.63
N LEU A 34 -10.98 32.87 -4.25
CA LEU A 34 -12.00 32.33 -5.14
C LEU A 34 -12.48 33.44 -6.07
N ASN A 35 -12.10 33.39 -7.33
CA ASN A 35 -12.63 34.21 -8.38
C ASN A 35 -13.83 33.50 -9.05
N PRO A 36 -15.06 34.02 -9.00
CA PRO A 36 -16.21 33.42 -9.65
C PRO A 36 -16.45 34.01 -11.02
N SER A 37 -15.60 33.78 -11.99
CA SER A 37 -15.93 33.92 -13.42
C SER A 37 -14.69 33.64 -14.26
N GLY A 38 -14.54 32.42 -14.69
CA GLY A 38 -13.50 32.03 -15.65
C GLY A 38 -13.57 30.55 -15.88
N ARG A 39 -14.03 30.14 -17.08
CA ARG A 39 -13.88 28.76 -17.55
C ARG A 39 -12.39 28.47 -17.74
N GLY A 40 -11.69 28.26 -16.63
CA GLY A 40 -10.39 27.64 -16.60
C GLY A 40 -10.58 26.13 -16.70
N LYS A 41 -10.01 25.50 -17.72
CA LYS A 41 -9.80 24.05 -17.74
C LYS A 41 -9.15 23.68 -16.41
N PRO A 42 -9.62 22.62 -15.69
CA PRO A 42 -8.84 22.13 -14.58
C PRO A 42 -7.50 21.68 -15.17
N GLU A 43 -6.44 22.38 -14.84
CA GLU A 43 -5.10 21.84 -14.94
C GLU A 43 -5.07 20.61 -14.03
N TYR A 44 -5.35 19.47 -14.59
CA TYR A 44 -4.86 18.21 -14.09
C TYR A 44 -3.34 18.18 -14.26
N GLY A 45 -2.67 19.09 -13.60
CA GLY A 45 -1.32 18.90 -13.14
C GLY A 45 -1.40 17.72 -12.20
N ALA A 46 -1.36 16.52 -12.77
CA ALA A 46 -1.10 15.31 -12.01
C ALA A 46 0.19 15.59 -11.26
N CYS A 47 0.08 16.00 -10.00
CA CYS A 47 1.17 15.94 -9.05
C CYS A 47 1.59 14.48 -9.10
N MET A 48 2.58 14.16 -9.94
CA MET A 48 3.13 12.82 -10.06
C MET A 48 3.61 12.47 -8.65
N ARG A 49 2.78 11.71 -7.92
CA ARG A 49 3.13 11.21 -6.60
C ARG A 49 4.46 10.50 -6.74
N ARG A 50 5.52 11.16 -6.29
CA ARG A 50 6.89 10.66 -6.45
C ARG A 50 7.08 9.56 -5.43
N ASN A 51 6.97 8.32 -5.90
CA ASN A 51 7.25 7.15 -5.08
C ASN A 51 8.73 7.12 -4.71
N LEU A 52 9.06 6.87 -3.45
CA LEU A 52 10.44 6.67 -3.01
C LEU A 52 11.05 5.50 -3.77
N ILE A 53 10.42 4.33 -3.71
CA ILE A 53 10.84 3.09 -4.39
C ILE A 53 9.92 2.84 -5.59
N ASN A 54 10.51 2.45 -6.73
CA ASN A 54 9.77 2.10 -7.94
C ASN A 54 10.47 1.00 -8.74
N CYS A 55 9.78 0.44 -9.75
CA CYS A 55 10.29 -0.65 -10.59
C CYS A 55 11.34 -0.20 -11.63
N LYS A 56 11.50 1.11 -11.85
CA LYS A 56 12.36 1.65 -12.92
C LYS A 56 13.76 1.98 -12.45
N LYS A 57 13.93 2.43 -11.21
CA LYS A 57 15.19 2.94 -10.68
C LYS A 57 15.62 2.19 -9.43
N VAL A 58 16.92 1.87 -9.34
CA VAL A 58 17.58 1.43 -8.11
C VAL A 58 17.77 2.64 -7.22
N ILE A 59 17.44 2.50 -5.93
CA ILE A 59 17.75 3.48 -4.89
C ILE A 59 18.71 2.88 -3.87
N LYS A 60 19.47 3.73 -3.19
CA LYS A 60 20.30 3.36 -2.05
C LYS A 60 19.66 3.86 -0.76
N ILE A 61 19.40 2.94 0.16
CA ILE A 61 19.00 3.23 1.53
C ILE A 61 20.12 2.76 2.43
N SER A 62 20.59 3.64 3.31
CA SER A 62 21.81 3.40 4.09
C SER A 62 21.60 3.70 5.56
N THR A 63 22.52 3.21 6.40
CA THR A 63 22.60 3.53 7.82
C THR A 63 24.03 3.73 8.23
N MET A 64 24.25 4.61 9.23
CA MET A 64 25.55 4.87 9.82
C MET A 64 25.39 5.44 11.23
N ASN A 65 26.00 4.83 12.22
CA ASN A 65 26.26 5.49 13.49
C ASN A 65 27.34 6.55 13.26
N VAL A 66 26.97 7.82 13.42
CA VAL A 66 27.89 8.96 13.12
C VAL A 66 28.70 9.39 14.33
N ARG A 67 28.50 8.73 15.50
CA ARG A 67 29.15 9.01 16.80
C ARG A 67 28.93 10.45 17.30
N THR A 68 29.01 11.44 16.43
CA THR A 68 28.62 12.83 16.67
C THR A 68 28.70 13.65 15.38
N ILE A 69 27.73 14.53 15.16
CA ILE A 69 27.76 15.55 14.11
C ILE A 69 27.28 16.90 14.65
N ARG A 70 27.65 17.20 15.92
CA ARG A 70 27.29 18.48 16.55
C ARG A 70 27.90 19.68 15.81
N GLU A 71 29.11 19.53 15.28
CA GLU A 71 29.77 20.54 14.48
C GLU A 71 29.15 20.62 13.06
N GLN A 72 28.99 21.83 12.56
CA GLN A 72 28.47 22.08 11.22
C GLN A 72 29.31 21.38 10.15
N ARG A 73 30.64 21.43 10.26
CA ARG A 73 31.57 20.78 9.36
C ARG A 73 31.27 19.28 9.21
N CYS A 74 31.03 18.57 10.31
CA CYS A 74 30.72 17.14 10.26
C CYS A 74 29.37 16.86 9.56
N ARG A 75 28.39 17.76 9.71
CA ARG A 75 27.11 17.65 9.01
C ARG A 75 27.26 17.89 7.51
N GLU A 76 28.09 18.87 7.12
CA GLU A 76 28.39 19.17 5.72
C GLU A 76 29.14 18.01 5.05
N GLU A 77 30.17 17.43 5.73
CA GLU A 77 30.87 16.23 5.26
C GLU A 77 29.96 15.02 5.09
N LEU A 78 29.06 14.79 6.05
CA LEU A 78 28.07 13.73 5.97
C LEU A 78 27.19 13.89 4.73
N VAL A 79 26.71 15.10 4.47
CA VAL A 79 25.83 15.40 3.33
C VAL A 79 26.60 15.39 2.02
N SER A 80 27.84 15.84 1.98
CA SER A 80 28.71 15.77 0.79
C SER A 80 28.94 14.32 0.38
N ASN A 81 29.33 13.46 1.30
CA ASN A 81 29.48 12.01 1.05
C ASN A 81 28.17 11.35 0.59
N LEU A 82 27.02 11.76 1.16
CA LEU A 82 25.71 11.27 0.69
C LEU A 82 25.45 11.62 -0.78
N ILE A 83 25.81 12.84 -1.21
CA ILE A 83 25.67 13.31 -2.59
C ILE A 83 26.58 12.52 -3.51
N GLU A 84 27.86 12.39 -3.20
CA GLU A 84 28.84 11.66 -4.00
C GLU A 84 28.46 10.20 -4.19
N GLN A 85 27.97 9.56 -3.13
CA GLN A 85 27.56 8.15 -3.17
C GLN A 85 26.16 7.93 -3.75
N ASN A 86 25.44 9.00 -4.13
CA ASN A 86 24.07 8.95 -4.65
C ASN A 86 23.12 8.18 -3.71
N ILE A 87 23.16 8.49 -2.41
CA ILE A 87 22.29 7.89 -1.41
C ILE A 87 21.00 8.70 -1.36
N GLU A 88 19.87 8.01 -1.43
CA GLU A 88 18.55 8.64 -1.36
C GLU A 88 18.09 8.87 0.06
N VAL A 89 18.35 7.93 0.95
CA VAL A 89 17.93 7.94 2.35
C VAL A 89 19.06 7.40 3.22
N LEU A 90 19.51 8.15 4.22
CA LEU A 90 20.50 7.73 5.19
C LEU A 90 19.94 7.86 6.61
N GLY A 91 19.74 6.73 7.30
CA GLY A 91 19.49 6.70 8.74
C GLY A 91 20.76 6.94 9.51
N ILE A 92 20.72 7.80 10.53
CA ILE A 92 21.87 8.11 11.38
C ILE A 92 21.56 7.84 12.84
N GLN A 93 22.56 7.41 13.59
CA GLN A 93 22.52 7.15 15.02
C GLN A 93 23.64 7.91 15.71
N GLU A 94 23.46 8.23 16.98
CA GLU A 94 24.40 8.98 17.83
C GLU A 94 24.81 10.35 17.27
N HIS A 95 23.91 11.10 16.68
CA HIS A 95 24.23 12.43 16.16
C HIS A 95 24.52 13.46 17.29
N ARG A 96 24.05 13.22 18.53
CA ARG A 96 24.31 14.02 19.75
C ARG A 96 23.91 15.49 19.67
N ILE A 97 22.96 15.85 18.79
CA ILE A 97 22.40 17.19 18.66
C ILE A 97 21.21 17.28 19.62
N VAL A 98 21.27 18.25 20.55
CA VAL A 98 20.18 18.54 21.50
C VAL A 98 19.41 19.75 21.00
N HIS A 99 18.07 19.65 21.01
CA HIS A 99 17.13 20.71 20.69
C HIS A 99 15.81 20.49 21.42
N ASP A 100 14.96 21.51 21.48
CA ASP A 100 13.69 21.47 22.21
C ASP A 100 12.52 20.93 21.35
N GLU A 101 12.74 20.80 20.04
CA GLU A 101 11.73 20.30 19.10
C GLU A 101 11.65 18.76 19.17
N THR A 102 10.44 18.20 19.02
CA THR A 102 10.27 16.74 18.89
C THR A 102 11.04 16.20 17.68
N VAL A 103 11.00 16.93 16.57
CA VAL A 103 11.72 16.62 15.33
C VAL A 103 12.19 17.93 14.68
N ARG A 104 13.49 18.07 14.50
CA ARG A 104 14.12 19.25 13.88
C ARG A 104 14.47 18.97 12.42
N TYR A 105 14.24 19.97 11.58
CA TYR A 105 14.61 19.96 10.16
C TYR A 105 15.70 20.97 9.89
N GLU A 106 16.80 20.54 9.28
CA GLU A 106 17.90 21.39 8.86
C GLU A 106 18.19 21.18 7.38
N ARG A 107 18.46 22.25 6.64
CA ARG A 107 18.82 22.17 5.22
C ARG A 107 20.31 22.38 5.04
N ILE A 108 21.00 21.38 4.50
CA ILE A 108 22.46 21.35 4.32
C ILE A 108 22.75 20.96 2.87
N LEU A 109 23.49 21.78 2.13
CA LEU A 109 23.86 21.55 0.73
C LEU A 109 22.67 21.10 -0.15
N GLY A 110 21.48 21.68 0.09
CA GLY A 110 20.25 21.37 -0.62
C GLY A 110 19.58 20.03 -0.25
N LYS A 111 20.12 19.31 0.74
CA LYS A 111 19.51 18.09 1.32
C LYS A 111 18.85 18.44 2.66
N THR A 112 18.07 17.51 3.19
CA THR A 112 17.36 17.72 4.46
C THR A 112 17.86 16.73 5.49
N LEU A 113 18.43 17.25 6.58
CA LEU A 113 18.71 16.52 7.80
C LEU A 113 17.50 16.64 8.73
N ILE A 114 17.04 15.52 9.27
CA ILE A 114 15.91 15.42 10.22
C ILE A 114 16.43 14.70 11.45
N THR A 115 16.29 15.30 12.64
CA THR A 115 16.80 14.72 13.90
C THR A 115 15.74 14.74 14.99
N THR A 116 15.72 13.70 15.84
CA THR A 116 15.13 13.77 17.17
C THR A 116 16.10 14.47 18.09
N SER A 117 15.67 14.96 19.27
CA SER A 117 16.63 15.50 20.24
C SER A 117 17.46 14.37 20.86
N ALA A 118 18.76 14.57 20.97
CA ALA A 118 19.61 13.72 21.79
C ALA A 118 19.31 13.93 23.28
N THR A 119 19.52 12.92 24.12
CA THR A 119 19.35 12.99 25.56
C THR A 119 20.64 13.52 26.24
N LYS A 120 20.48 14.13 27.40
CA LYS A 120 21.62 14.48 28.24
C LYS A 120 21.77 13.43 29.34
N ASN A 121 23.00 12.94 29.54
CA ASN A 121 23.30 12.06 30.66
C ASN A 121 23.40 12.83 31.99
N SER A 122 23.65 12.14 33.10
CA SER A 122 23.72 12.69 34.44
C SER A 122 24.80 13.81 34.62
N ILE A 123 25.82 13.83 33.76
CA ILE A 123 26.85 14.86 33.73
C ILE A 123 26.61 15.94 32.65
N GLY A 124 25.42 16.00 32.06
CA GLY A 124 25.03 17.00 31.07
C GLY A 124 25.58 16.77 29.66
N ALA A 125 26.31 15.68 29.40
CA ALA A 125 26.82 15.36 28.07
C ALA A 125 25.72 14.81 27.18
N ALA A 126 25.64 15.30 25.93
CA ALA A 126 24.67 14.80 24.94
C ALA A 126 25.02 13.39 24.49
N THR A 127 24.04 12.48 24.52
CA THR A 127 24.18 11.07 24.15
C THR A 127 23.03 10.64 23.22
N GLY A 128 23.30 9.68 22.32
CA GLY A 128 22.31 9.11 21.45
C GLY A 128 21.78 10.07 20.39
N GLY A 129 20.49 10.01 20.14
CA GLY A 129 19.77 10.71 19.07
C GLY A 129 19.77 9.93 17.75
N VAL A 130 18.60 9.84 17.11
CA VAL A 130 18.40 9.21 15.80
C VAL A 130 17.90 10.22 14.79
N GLY A 131 18.29 10.05 13.54
CA GLY A 131 17.92 11.01 12.50
C GLY A 131 17.93 10.41 11.11
N LEU A 132 17.59 11.24 10.14
CA LEU A 132 17.47 10.86 8.75
C LEU A 132 18.02 11.95 7.84
N VAL A 133 18.85 11.61 6.88
CA VAL A 133 19.26 12.53 5.81
C VAL A 133 18.57 12.11 4.52
N LEU A 134 17.88 13.06 3.89
CA LEU A 134 17.13 12.85 2.66
C LEU A 134 17.67 13.69 1.51
N ASN A 135 17.81 13.08 0.35
CA ASN A 135 18.01 13.86 -0.86
C ASN A 135 16.70 14.58 -1.26
N THR A 136 16.77 15.55 -2.16
CA THR A 136 15.63 16.37 -2.59
C THR A 136 14.44 15.54 -3.07
N LYS A 137 14.72 14.44 -3.78
CA LYS A 137 13.68 13.54 -4.31
C LYS A 137 12.99 12.76 -3.21
N SER A 138 13.76 12.21 -2.26
CA SER A 138 13.20 11.46 -1.12
C SER A 138 12.43 12.39 -0.20
N LYS A 139 12.91 13.63 0.02
CA LYS A 139 12.16 14.65 0.77
C LYS A 139 10.81 14.94 0.15
N SER A 140 10.72 15.05 -1.19
CA SER A 140 9.43 15.29 -1.87
C SER A 140 8.45 14.10 -1.82
N SER A 141 8.93 12.91 -1.48
CA SER A 141 8.11 11.71 -1.27
C SER A 141 7.73 11.51 0.20
N LEU A 142 8.32 12.26 1.12
CA LEU A 142 8.06 12.12 2.55
C LEU A 142 6.63 12.55 2.86
N ALA A 143 5.88 11.65 3.51
CA ALA A 143 4.50 11.87 3.93
C ALA A 143 4.42 12.31 5.40
N SER A 144 5.15 11.61 6.28
CA SER A 144 5.18 11.92 7.71
C SER A 144 6.47 11.44 8.37
N ILE A 145 6.82 12.10 9.49
CA ILE A 145 7.89 11.70 10.41
C ILE A 145 7.28 11.59 11.81
N GLN A 146 7.67 10.57 12.54
CA GLN A 146 7.27 10.34 13.91
C GLN A 146 8.47 9.92 14.74
N ALA A 147 8.80 10.68 15.80
CA ALA A 147 9.68 10.23 16.86
C ALA A 147 8.88 9.23 17.72
N HIS A 148 9.11 7.94 17.55
CA HIS A 148 8.42 6.89 18.31
C HIS A 148 8.99 6.74 19.72
N SER A 149 10.30 6.85 19.83
CA SER A 149 11.05 6.96 21.09
C SER A 149 12.34 7.76 20.88
N GLU A 150 13.12 7.97 21.91
CA GLU A 150 14.45 8.61 21.83
C GLU A 150 15.44 7.85 20.91
N ARG A 151 15.16 6.56 20.63
CA ARG A 151 16.00 5.63 19.87
C ARG A 151 15.37 5.11 18.59
N ILE A 152 14.11 5.48 18.32
CA ILE A 152 13.35 5.00 17.16
C ILE A 152 12.64 6.16 16.46
N LEU A 153 12.97 6.36 15.18
CA LEU A 153 12.35 7.34 14.29
C LEU A 153 11.65 6.64 13.14
N ILE A 154 10.39 6.95 12.89
CA ILE A 154 9.59 6.37 11.80
C ILE A 154 9.38 7.42 10.71
N ALA A 155 9.76 7.10 9.47
CA ALA A 155 9.57 7.93 8.29
C ALA A 155 8.68 7.22 7.29
N ASN A 156 7.53 7.80 6.97
CA ASN A 156 6.60 7.28 5.98
C ASN A 156 6.73 8.06 4.67
N PHE A 157 6.86 7.33 3.56
CA PHE A 157 6.99 7.88 2.21
C PHE A 157 5.82 7.47 1.34
N GLN A 158 5.36 8.40 0.52
CA GLN A 158 4.31 8.16 -0.46
C GLN A 158 4.75 7.12 -1.50
N GLY A 159 3.80 6.34 -1.96
CA GLY A 159 4.04 5.33 -2.99
C GLY A 159 2.90 4.34 -3.12
N ASN A 160 3.01 3.46 -4.14
CA ASN A 160 2.17 2.28 -4.27
C ASN A 160 3.07 1.09 -4.69
N PRO A 161 3.49 0.27 -3.72
CA PRO A 161 3.20 0.36 -2.28
C PRO A 161 3.88 1.56 -1.60
N ALA A 162 3.31 2.03 -0.48
CA ALA A 162 3.95 3.01 0.37
C ALA A 162 5.21 2.41 1.01
N THR A 163 6.18 3.25 1.35
CA THR A 163 7.44 2.82 1.96
C THR A 163 7.58 3.44 3.35
N THR A 164 7.94 2.63 4.34
CA THR A 164 8.27 3.10 5.68
C THR A 164 9.71 2.74 5.99
N VAL A 165 10.49 3.72 6.45
CA VAL A 165 11.85 3.54 6.96
C VAL A 165 11.84 3.81 8.46
N ILE A 166 12.27 2.84 9.26
CA ILE A 166 12.48 2.98 10.70
C ILE A 166 13.97 3.09 10.93
N VAL A 167 14.40 4.19 11.59
CA VAL A 167 15.76 4.34 12.07
C VAL A 167 15.80 3.90 13.53
N ASN A 168 16.71 2.99 13.84
CA ASN A 168 16.85 2.35 15.13
C ASN A 168 18.25 2.54 15.73
N TYR A 169 18.33 2.73 17.03
CA TYR A 169 19.57 2.72 17.79
C TYR A 169 19.41 1.87 19.06
N CYS A 170 19.86 0.63 19.01
CA CYS A 170 19.71 -0.32 20.10
C CYS A 170 20.67 -0.01 21.27
N PRO A 171 20.27 -0.22 22.53
CA PRO A 171 21.20 -0.21 23.66
C PRO A 171 22.37 -1.17 23.43
N THR A 172 23.52 -0.84 24.03
CA THR A 172 24.71 -1.69 23.92
C THR A 172 24.50 -3.05 24.60
N ASN A 173 25.23 -4.07 24.17
CA ASN A 173 25.10 -5.45 24.72
C ASN A 173 25.46 -5.55 26.23
N VAL A 174 26.07 -4.52 26.81
CA VAL A 174 26.38 -4.48 28.27
C VAL A 174 25.26 -3.83 29.10
N ALA A 175 24.24 -3.26 28.47
CA ALA A 175 23.08 -2.72 29.17
C ALA A 175 22.29 -3.84 29.88
N ASN A 176 21.53 -3.47 30.93
CA ASN A 176 20.65 -4.41 31.62
C ASN A 176 19.65 -5.03 30.63
N GLU A 177 19.25 -6.27 30.91
CA GLU A 177 18.37 -7.04 30.05
C GLU A 177 17.02 -6.36 29.85
N ASP A 178 16.41 -5.88 30.95
CA ASP A 178 15.13 -5.13 30.91
C ASP A 178 15.16 -3.93 29.95
N ILE A 179 16.31 -3.23 29.88
CA ILE A 179 16.48 -2.07 28.98
C ILE A 179 16.51 -2.54 27.52
N ILE A 180 17.15 -3.66 27.24
CA ILE A 180 17.24 -4.22 25.90
C ILE A 180 15.88 -4.78 25.49
N GLU A 181 15.22 -5.55 26.36
CA GLU A 181 13.90 -6.12 26.12
C GLU A 181 12.86 -5.01 25.86
N GLY A 182 12.78 -4.02 26.75
CA GLY A 182 11.90 -2.87 26.58
C GLY A 182 12.16 -2.08 25.29
N HIS A 183 13.44 -2.02 24.85
CA HIS A 183 13.76 -1.44 23.54
C HIS A 183 13.21 -2.27 22.37
N TYR A 184 13.38 -3.60 22.40
CA TYR A 184 12.86 -4.48 21.37
C TYR A 184 11.33 -4.52 21.35
N ASP A 185 10.66 -4.35 22.51
CA ASP A 185 9.20 -4.23 22.58
C ASP A 185 8.71 -2.93 21.92
N ASN A 186 9.41 -1.81 22.16
CA ASN A 186 9.15 -0.57 21.45
C ASN A 186 9.36 -0.72 19.94
N LEU A 187 10.39 -1.44 19.52
CA LEU A 187 10.64 -1.69 18.09
C LEU A 187 9.58 -2.61 17.48
N ARG A 188 9.11 -3.65 18.20
CA ARG A 188 7.97 -4.50 17.81
C ARG A 188 6.72 -3.67 17.60
N SER A 189 6.39 -2.80 18.56
CA SER A 189 5.26 -1.88 18.49
C SER A 189 5.35 -0.94 17.28
N ALA A 190 6.52 -0.37 17.03
CA ALA A 190 6.77 0.47 15.85
C ALA A 190 6.52 -0.29 14.55
N ILE A 191 7.00 -1.53 14.42
CA ILE A 191 6.81 -2.39 13.25
C ILE A 191 5.35 -2.78 13.06
N ASP A 192 4.63 -3.10 14.13
CA ASP A 192 3.22 -3.53 14.10
C ASP A 192 2.29 -2.38 13.68
N SER A 193 2.67 -1.13 13.98
CA SER A 193 1.93 0.05 13.51
C SER A 193 1.94 0.21 11.98
N ILE A 194 2.86 -0.48 11.26
CA ILE A 194 3.05 -0.29 9.83
C ILE A 194 2.24 -1.32 9.03
N PRO A 195 1.34 -0.87 8.13
CA PRO A 195 0.52 -1.76 7.32
C PRO A 195 1.33 -2.85 6.60
N ALA A 196 0.82 -4.09 6.60
CA ALA A 196 1.53 -5.26 6.05
C ALA A 196 1.83 -5.17 4.55
N HIS A 197 1.12 -4.32 3.81
CA HIS A 197 1.36 -4.10 2.38
C HIS A 197 2.48 -3.09 2.08
N ASN A 198 2.91 -2.30 3.07
CA ASN A 198 3.99 -1.34 2.88
C ASN A 198 5.34 -2.04 2.70
N VAL A 199 6.23 -1.39 1.95
CA VAL A 199 7.66 -1.73 1.96
C VAL A 199 8.23 -1.22 3.27
N LEU A 200 8.50 -2.13 4.20
CA LEU A 200 9.13 -1.79 5.48
C LEU A 200 10.61 -2.08 5.42
N ILE A 201 11.40 -1.08 5.84
CA ILE A 201 12.86 -1.15 5.95
C ILE A 201 13.23 -0.60 7.33
N VAL A 202 13.92 -1.41 8.13
CA VAL A 202 14.48 -0.98 9.42
C VAL A 202 15.98 -0.85 9.26
N VAL A 203 16.54 0.28 9.62
CA VAL A 203 17.97 0.59 9.48
C VAL A 203 18.53 1.05 10.81
N GLY A 204 19.74 0.65 11.14
CA GLY A 204 20.33 1.17 12.37
C GLY A 204 21.52 0.39 12.90
N ASP A 205 22.03 0.89 14.00
CA ASP A 205 22.96 0.21 14.88
C ASP A 205 22.16 -0.62 15.91
N PHE A 206 22.31 -1.94 15.80
CA PHE A 206 21.63 -2.88 16.68
C PHE A 206 22.49 -3.34 17.85
N ASN A 207 23.77 -2.93 17.89
CA ASN A 207 24.75 -3.41 18.88
C ASN A 207 24.74 -4.95 18.98
N ALA A 208 24.41 -5.64 17.88
CA ALA A 208 24.16 -7.06 17.76
C ALA A 208 25.27 -7.74 16.96
N ARG A 209 25.66 -8.95 17.37
CA ARG A 209 26.51 -9.84 16.60
C ARG A 209 25.68 -11.03 16.18
N VAL A 210 25.71 -11.36 14.90
CA VAL A 210 24.97 -12.52 14.33
C VAL A 210 25.98 -13.50 13.78
N GLY A 211 25.94 -14.74 14.24
CA GLY A 211 26.79 -15.86 13.85
C GLY A 211 26.22 -16.68 12.68
N PRO A 212 26.97 -17.67 12.19
CA PRO A 212 26.59 -18.51 11.05
C PRO A 212 25.44 -19.47 11.34
N GLU A 213 25.15 -19.74 12.61
CA GLU A 213 24.00 -20.52 13.04
C GLU A 213 22.65 -19.84 12.76
N ASP A 214 22.64 -18.49 12.78
CA ASP A 214 21.43 -17.69 12.61
C ASP A 214 21.32 -17.02 11.23
N ALA A 215 22.44 -16.88 10.50
CA ALA A 215 22.41 -16.22 9.20
C ALA A 215 23.53 -16.71 8.25
N LYS A 216 23.24 -16.68 6.96
CA LYS A 216 24.08 -17.34 5.93
C LYS A 216 25.45 -16.70 5.73
N PHE A 217 25.55 -15.37 5.70
CA PHE A 217 26.77 -14.63 5.44
C PHE A 217 27.01 -13.60 6.53
N THR A 218 27.84 -13.94 7.50
CA THR A 218 28.09 -13.17 8.71
C THR A 218 29.57 -12.85 8.87
N TYR A 219 29.89 -11.88 9.72
CA TYR A 219 31.27 -11.53 10.08
C TYR A 219 31.72 -12.27 11.34
N HIS A 220 30.79 -12.56 12.24
CA HIS A 220 31.06 -13.16 13.56
C HIS A 220 30.95 -14.68 13.53
N SER A 221 31.66 -15.35 14.43
CA SER A 221 31.58 -16.80 14.67
C SER A 221 30.39 -17.18 15.55
N GLU A 222 29.87 -16.24 16.35
CA GLU A 222 28.82 -16.52 17.33
C GLU A 222 27.82 -15.37 17.42
N THR A 223 26.59 -15.70 17.77
CA THR A 223 25.51 -14.74 18.04
C THR A 223 25.53 -14.32 19.50
N ASN A 224 25.67 -13.00 19.78
CA ASN A 224 25.58 -12.47 21.13
C ASN A 224 24.11 -12.27 21.58
N ARG A 225 23.89 -11.81 22.83
CA ARG A 225 22.56 -11.57 23.38
C ARG A 225 21.70 -10.65 22.49
N ASN A 226 22.21 -9.46 22.15
CA ASN A 226 21.48 -8.55 21.23
C ASN A 226 21.24 -9.18 19.86
N GLY A 227 22.15 -10.03 19.38
CA GLY A 227 22.00 -10.80 18.15
C GLY A 227 20.82 -11.76 18.21
N LYS A 228 20.62 -12.45 19.35
CA LYS A 228 19.47 -13.33 19.55
C LYS A 228 18.14 -12.55 19.46
N TYR A 229 18.03 -11.41 20.17
CA TYR A 229 16.85 -10.53 20.06
C TYR A 229 16.61 -10.03 18.64
N LEU A 230 17.68 -9.68 17.91
CA LEU A 230 17.58 -9.24 16.51
C LEU A 230 17.05 -10.36 15.58
N VAL A 231 17.56 -11.58 15.75
CA VAL A 231 17.14 -12.75 14.96
C VAL A 231 15.70 -13.12 15.29
N GLU A 232 15.34 -13.15 16.57
CA GLU A 232 13.98 -13.40 17.04
C GLU A 232 12.98 -12.38 16.44
N LEU A 233 13.29 -11.10 16.54
CA LEU A 233 12.50 -10.03 15.93
C LEU A 233 12.35 -10.24 14.41
N ALA A 234 13.43 -10.62 13.72
CA ALA A 234 13.40 -10.85 12.28
C ALA A 234 12.50 -12.03 11.90
N VAL A 235 12.50 -13.09 12.67
CA VAL A 235 11.63 -14.26 12.48
C VAL A 235 10.17 -13.87 12.78
N GLU A 236 9.90 -13.30 13.94
CA GLU A 236 8.56 -12.92 14.41
C GLU A 236 7.88 -11.95 13.43
N LYS A 237 8.55 -10.88 13.02
CA LYS A 237 8.00 -9.83 12.15
C LYS A 237 8.19 -10.14 10.66
N SER A 238 8.62 -11.36 10.30
CA SER A 238 8.88 -11.76 8.91
C SER A 238 9.79 -10.76 8.18
N LEU A 239 10.90 -10.41 8.80
CA LEU A 239 11.96 -9.57 8.23
C LEU A 239 13.12 -10.44 7.74
N ILE A 240 13.96 -9.89 6.88
CA ILE A 240 15.26 -10.44 6.50
C ILE A 240 16.36 -9.45 6.90
N ILE A 241 17.44 -9.95 7.43
CA ILE A 241 18.65 -9.16 7.72
C ILE A 241 19.44 -9.04 6.42
N SER A 242 19.36 -7.88 5.76
CA SER A 242 19.82 -7.70 4.37
C SER A 242 21.31 -7.94 4.20
N ASN A 243 22.15 -7.50 5.14
CA ASN A 243 23.60 -7.64 5.06
C ASN A 243 24.07 -9.10 5.07
N THR A 244 23.24 -10.02 5.57
CA THR A 244 23.57 -11.45 5.67
C THR A 244 23.02 -12.27 4.49
N GLN A 245 22.41 -11.62 3.50
CA GLN A 245 21.83 -12.28 2.33
C GLN A 245 22.80 -12.42 1.16
N PHE A 246 23.92 -11.70 1.18
CA PHE A 246 24.87 -11.63 0.08
C PHE A 246 26.25 -12.06 0.52
N GLN A 247 26.85 -12.97 -0.21
CA GLN A 247 28.26 -13.34 0.01
C GLN A 247 29.17 -12.15 -0.26
N LYS A 248 29.99 -11.77 0.72
CA LYS A 248 30.92 -10.64 0.66
C LYS A 248 32.29 -11.02 1.21
N ARG A 249 33.32 -10.30 0.77
CA ARG A 249 34.63 -10.36 1.41
C ARG A 249 34.55 -9.77 2.82
N ASN A 250 35.32 -10.28 3.77
CA ASN A 250 35.30 -9.81 5.16
C ASN A 250 35.43 -8.29 5.29
N GLY A 251 36.21 -7.63 4.42
CA GLY A 251 36.33 -6.18 4.39
C GLY A 251 35.04 -5.40 4.07
N LYS A 252 33.96 -6.08 3.63
CA LYS A 252 32.64 -5.49 3.31
C LYS A 252 31.54 -5.93 4.27
N LEU A 253 31.90 -6.68 5.32
CA LEU A 253 30.92 -7.18 6.31
C LEU A 253 30.98 -6.36 7.60
N TRP A 254 32.18 -6.10 8.17
CA TRP A 254 32.31 -5.38 9.42
C TRP A 254 31.92 -3.90 9.29
N THR A 255 31.31 -3.36 10.34
CA THR A 255 30.75 -2.01 10.35
C THR A 255 31.30 -1.10 11.43
N TYR A 256 31.95 -1.65 12.46
CA TYR A 256 32.51 -0.93 13.60
C TYR A 256 33.93 -1.37 13.88
N ILE A 257 34.79 -0.44 14.27
CA ILE A 257 36.14 -0.70 14.76
C ILE A 257 36.29 -0.18 16.18
N SER A 258 36.69 -1.06 17.10
CA SER A 258 36.90 -0.68 18.49
C SER A 258 38.21 0.14 18.65
N PRO A 259 38.38 0.87 19.78
CA PRO A 259 39.62 1.58 20.06
C PRO A 259 40.89 0.69 20.06
N VAL A 260 40.75 -0.59 20.35
CA VAL A 260 41.85 -1.58 20.31
C VAL A 260 42.03 -2.25 18.94
N GLY A 261 41.32 -1.77 17.89
CA GLY A 261 41.45 -2.24 16.51
C GLY A 261 40.61 -3.47 16.16
N SER A 262 39.84 -4.03 17.08
CA SER A 262 38.94 -5.16 16.82
C SER A 262 37.75 -4.72 15.97
N LYS A 263 37.38 -5.54 14.98
CA LYS A 263 36.31 -5.24 14.02
C LYS A 263 35.06 -6.03 14.32
N TYR A 264 33.89 -5.39 14.17
CA TYR A 264 32.59 -5.98 14.45
C TYR A 264 31.57 -5.58 13.38
N GLN A 265 30.56 -6.41 13.18
CA GLN A 265 29.37 -6.10 12.39
C GLN A 265 28.23 -5.85 13.39
N LEU A 266 27.80 -4.59 13.55
CA LEU A 266 26.79 -4.17 14.53
C LEU A 266 25.63 -3.45 13.88
N ASP A 267 25.82 -2.92 12.67
CA ASP A 267 24.84 -2.12 11.93
C ASP A 267 24.17 -3.00 10.87
N TYR A 268 22.85 -2.99 10.84
CA TYR A 268 22.07 -3.81 9.95
C TYR A 268 20.95 -3.04 9.25
N ILE A 269 20.54 -3.57 8.10
CA ILE A 269 19.35 -3.15 7.36
C ILE A 269 18.44 -4.36 7.25
N LEU A 270 17.23 -4.23 7.81
CA LEU A 270 16.20 -5.27 7.74
C LEU A 270 15.14 -4.85 6.72
N VAL A 271 14.64 -5.82 5.97
CA VAL A 271 13.58 -5.60 4.96
C VAL A 271 12.48 -6.63 5.18
N ARG A 272 11.22 -6.22 5.10
CA ARG A 272 10.10 -7.17 5.20
C ARG A 272 10.23 -8.27 4.15
N ARG A 273 10.17 -9.54 4.55
CA ARG A 273 10.41 -10.75 3.71
C ARG A 273 9.59 -10.75 2.41
N LYS A 274 8.37 -10.21 2.45
CA LYS A 274 7.53 -10.01 1.26
C LYS A 274 8.25 -9.27 0.12
N TRP A 275 9.18 -8.37 0.45
CA TRP A 275 9.90 -7.51 -0.47
C TRP A 275 11.36 -7.95 -0.72
N GLN A 276 11.74 -9.15 -0.28
CA GLN A 276 13.12 -9.65 -0.43
C GLN A 276 13.64 -9.61 -1.87
N ASN A 277 12.79 -9.87 -2.86
CA ASN A 277 13.17 -9.81 -4.29
C ASN A 277 13.46 -8.38 -4.79
N SER A 278 13.09 -7.35 -4.02
CA SER A 278 13.42 -5.96 -4.32
C SER A 278 14.82 -5.58 -3.84
N LEU A 279 15.41 -6.38 -2.94
CA LEU A 279 16.76 -6.19 -2.43
C LEU A 279 17.77 -6.77 -3.44
N MET A 280 18.64 -5.91 -3.95
CA MET A 280 19.64 -6.28 -4.97
C MET A 280 21.03 -6.50 -4.39
N ASN A 281 21.37 -5.78 -3.33
CA ASN A 281 22.66 -5.84 -2.65
C ASN A 281 22.58 -5.16 -1.28
N ALA A 282 23.42 -5.62 -0.34
CA ALA A 282 23.70 -4.93 0.92
C ALA A 282 25.16 -5.17 1.32
N GLU A 283 25.89 -4.10 1.70
CA GLU A 283 27.29 -4.17 2.08
C GLU A 283 27.74 -2.95 2.88
N ALA A 284 28.80 -3.10 3.65
CA ALA A 284 29.50 -2.01 4.34
C ALA A 284 30.68 -1.50 3.50
N TYR A 285 30.95 -0.19 3.56
CA TYR A 285 32.11 0.43 2.91
C TYR A 285 32.59 1.70 3.64
N ASN A 286 33.77 2.19 3.29
CA ASN A 286 34.51 3.19 4.07
C ASN A 286 34.51 4.60 3.45
N THR A 287 33.53 4.94 2.61
CA THR A 287 33.50 6.23 1.90
C THR A 287 33.12 7.41 2.78
N PHE A 288 32.68 7.19 4.03
CA PHE A 288 32.29 8.20 5.01
C PHE A 288 33.34 8.43 6.10
N ALA A 289 34.59 8.05 5.84
CA ALA A 289 35.68 8.20 6.83
C ALA A 289 35.91 9.66 7.25
N SER A 290 35.63 10.63 6.37
CA SER A 290 35.80 12.07 6.64
C SER A 290 34.83 12.61 7.72
N VAL A 291 33.75 11.88 8.03
CA VAL A 291 32.83 12.23 9.13
C VAL A 291 33.46 11.99 10.49
N GLY A 292 34.50 11.13 10.57
CA GLY A 292 35.27 10.87 11.81
C GLY A 292 34.60 9.88 12.76
N SER A 293 33.68 9.03 12.26
CA SER A 293 33.06 7.93 13.03
C SER A 293 33.94 6.69 13.02
N ASP A 294 33.87 5.92 14.10
CA ASP A 294 34.41 4.57 14.25
C ASP A 294 33.51 3.51 13.56
N HIS A 295 32.32 3.92 13.09
CA HIS A 295 31.45 3.09 12.26
C HIS A 295 31.61 3.38 10.76
N ARG A 296 31.27 2.37 9.96
CA ARG A 296 31.22 2.43 8.51
C ARG A 296 29.77 2.46 8.04
N ILE A 297 29.55 3.09 6.90
CA ILE A 297 28.22 3.09 6.32
C ILE A 297 27.84 1.68 5.80
N VAL A 298 26.62 1.27 6.10
CA VAL A 298 25.95 0.11 5.49
C VAL A 298 24.91 0.61 4.49
N SER A 299 24.92 0.06 3.29
CA SER A 299 24.02 0.48 2.22
C SER A 299 23.35 -0.71 1.54
N ALA A 300 22.03 -0.62 1.41
CA ALA A 300 21.23 -1.54 0.62
C ALA A 300 20.81 -0.89 -0.70
N ARG A 301 20.95 -1.64 -1.79
CA ARG A 301 20.45 -1.27 -3.12
C ARG A 301 19.11 -1.94 -3.34
N ILE A 302 18.06 -1.13 -3.54
CA ILE A 302 16.68 -1.61 -3.61
C ILE A 302 16.06 -1.13 -4.93
N LYS A 303 15.40 -2.07 -5.62
CA LYS A 303 14.57 -1.79 -6.80
C LYS A 303 13.28 -2.57 -6.64
N LEU A 304 12.14 -1.88 -6.66
CA LEU A 304 10.86 -2.54 -6.45
C LEU A 304 10.65 -3.66 -7.47
N SER A 305 10.51 -4.89 -6.96
CA SER A 305 10.19 -6.08 -7.75
C SER A 305 8.78 -6.54 -7.40
N LEU A 306 7.86 -6.33 -8.34
CA LEU A 306 6.49 -6.82 -8.22
C LEU A 306 6.45 -8.21 -8.89
N ARG A 307 6.27 -9.27 -8.12
CA ARG A 307 5.93 -10.57 -8.69
C ARG A 307 4.55 -10.45 -9.31
N LYS A 308 4.46 -10.65 -10.62
CA LYS A 308 3.19 -10.95 -11.25
C LYS A 308 2.70 -12.26 -10.61
N SER A 309 1.67 -12.20 -9.79
CA SER A 309 1.00 -13.41 -9.34
C SER A 309 0.72 -14.23 -10.60
N LYS A 310 1.11 -15.52 -10.62
CA LYS A 310 0.64 -16.42 -11.68
C LYS A 310 -0.86 -16.23 -11.68
N ALA A 311 -1.40 -15.66 -12.75
CA ALA A 311 -2.83 -15.46 -12.87
C ALA A 311 -3.45 -16.82 -12.61
N ILE A 312 -4.22 -16.97 -11.55
CA ILE A 312 -5.04 -18.15 -11.35
C ILE A 312 -5.80 -18.28 -12.67
N PRO A 313 -5.66 -19.41 -13.41
CA PRO A 313 -6.32 -19.55 -14.68
C PRO A 313 -7.81 -19.27 -14.43
N ARG A 314 -8.28 -18.18 -15.02
CA ARG A 314 -9.67 -17.75 -14.81
C ARG A 314 -10.54 -18.84 -15.38
N LYS A 315 -11.48 -19.38 -14.60
CA LYS A 315 -12.45 -20.36 -15.04
C LYS A 315 -13.05 -19.90 -16.37
N LYS A 316 -13.00 -20.75 -17.40
CA LYS A 316 -13.63 -20.47 -18.69
C LYS A 316 -15.11 -20.18 -18.43
N GLN A 317 -15.60 -19.07 -18.93
CA GLN A 317 -17.04 -18.77 -18.91
C GLN A 317 -17.63 -19.16 -20.25
N TYR A 318 -18.56 -20.10 -20.25
CA TYR A 318 -19.27 -20.53 -21.43
C TYR A 318 -20.42 -19.57 -21.75
N ASP A 319 -20.74 -19.41 -23.04
CA ASP A 319 -21.85 -18.57 -23.47
C ASP A 319 -23.14 -19.38 -23.49
N TRP A 320 -23.71 -19.60 -22.32
CA TRP A 320 -24.97 -20.34 -22.17
C TRP A 320 -26.16 -19.72 -22.93
N LYS A 321 -26.08 -18.42 -23.28
CA LYS A 321 -27.13 -17.80 -24.10
C LYS A 321 -27.10 -18.30 -25.54
N ALA A 322 -25.97 -18.77 -26.03
CA ALA A 322 -25.86 -19.32 -27.38
C ALA A 322 -26.71 -20.57 -27.54
N ILE A 323 -26.87 -21.40 -26.50
CA ILE A 323 -27.76 -22.59 -26.54
C ILE A 323 -29.22 -22.19 -26.72
N SER A 324 -29.69 -21.10 -26.11
CA SER A 324 -31.09 -20.67 -26.22
C SER A 324 -31.41 -20.00 -27.56
N THR A 325 -30.40 -19.62 -28.34
CA THR A 325 -30.58 -18.95 -29.64
C THR A 325 -30.21 -19.79 -30.84
N ASP A 326 -29.46 -20.88 -30.67
CA ASP A 326 -28.97 -21.76 -31.72
C ASP A 326 -29.43 -23.20 -31.45
N THR A 327 -30.42 -23.64 -32.21
CA THR A 327 -31.01 -25.00 -32.14
C THR A 327 -30.00 -26.09 -32.44
N SER A 328 -29.06 -25.88 -33.35
CA SER A 328 -28.01 -26.85 -33.67
C SER A 328 -27.06 -27.08 -32.48
N LEU A 329 -26.71 -26.01 -31.76
CA LEU A 329 -25.92 -26.12 -30.53
C LEU A 329 -26.70 -26.82 -29.41
N GLN A 330 -28.01 -26.58 -29.33
CA GLN A 330 -28.90 -27.23 -28.36
C GLN A 330 -28.95 -28.73 -28.58
N GLU A 331 -29.18 -29.17 -29.85
CA GLU A 331 -29.20 -30.57 -30.20
C GLU A 331 -27.88 -31.28 -29.93
N ARG A 332 -26.76 -30.67 -30.35
CA ARG A 332 -25.43 -31.22 -30.10
C ARG A 332 -25.12 -31.34 -28.61
N TYR A 333 -25.49 -30.36 -27.82
CA TYR A 333 -25.30 -30.39 -26.37
C TYR A 333 -26.14 -31.49 -25.73
N SER A 334 -27.41 -31.64 -26.16
CA SER A 334 -28.30 -32.68 -25.66
C SER A 334 -27.79 -34.09 -25.98
N VAL A 335 -27.25 -34.30 -27.18
CA VAL A 335 -26.63 -35.57 -27.59
C VAL A 335 -25.40 -35.87 -26.76
N GLU A 336 -24.52 -34.89 -26.56
CA GLU A 336 -23.29 -35.07 -25.76
C GLU A 336 -23.60 -35.35 -24.28
N VAL A 337 -24.62 -34.72 -23.72
CA VAL A 337 -25.06 -35.01 -22.36
C VAL A 337 -25.66 -36.42 -22.30
N ARG A 338 -26.53 -36.79 -23.22
CA ARG A 338 -27.18 -38.11 -23.27
C ARG A 338 -26.13 -39.23 -23.37
N ASN A 339 -25.20 -39.13 -24.31
CA ASN A 339 -24.13 -40.13 -24.48
C ASN A 339 -23.34 -40.41 -23.22
N ARG A 340 -23.16 -39.38 -22.36
CA ARG A 340 -22.48 -39.54 -21.08
C ARG A 340 -23.37 -40.12 -19.99
N PHE A 341 -24.68 -39.96 -20.11
CA PHE A 341 -25.65 -40.53 -19.17
C PHE A 341 -25.93 -42.00 -19.44
N GLU A 342 -26.07 -42.43 -20.69
CA GLU A 342 -26.32 -43.83 -21.06
C GLU A 342 -25.22 -44.77 -20.58
N VAL A 343 -23.99 -44.30 -20.46
CA VAL A 343 -22.85 -45.07 -19.90
C VAL A 343 -22.93 -45.22 -18.37
N LEU A 344 -23.81 -44.48 -17.70
CA LEU A 344 -23.82 -44.32 -16.24
C LEU A 344 -24.97 -45.06 -15.54
N GLU A 345 -25.90 -45.67 -16.30
CA GLU A 345 -27.10 -46.29 -15.71
C GLU A 345 -26.85 -47.62 -14.99
N ASN A 346 -25.65 -48.23 -15.09
CA ASN A 346 -25.38 -49.59 -14.64
C ASN A 346 -24.66 -49.75 -13.30
N GLU A 347 -24.50 -48.71 -12.48
CA GLU A 347 -23.79 -48.82 -11.22
C GLU A 347 -24.65 -48.44 -10.01
N GLU A 348 -24.59 -49.27 -8.95
CA GLU A 348 -25.19 -49.03 -7.63
C GLU A 348 -24.41 -47.93 -6.90
N GLU A 349 -24.78 -46.68 -7.09
CA GLU A 349 -24.13 -45.54 -6.46
C GLU A 349 -25.06 -44.75 -5.54
N SER A 350 -24.46 -44.06 -4.57
CA SER A 350 -25.17 -43.12 -3.70
C SER A 350 -25.69 -41.90 -4.49
N ALA A 351 -26.74 -41.26 -3.98
CA ALA A 351 -27.31 -40.06 -4.58
C ALA A 351 -26.29 -38.92 -4.76
N SER A 352 -25.30 -38.80 -3.86
CA SER A 352 -24.25 -37.80 -3.93
C SER A 352 -23.29 -38.06 -5.09
N GLU A 353 -22.89 -39.31 -5.30
CA GLU A 353 -22.00 -39.71 -6.41
C GLU A 353 -22.67 -39.53 -7.74
N LYS A 354 -23.98 -39.89 -7.86
CA LYS A 354 -24.78 -39.63 -9.06
C LYS A 354 -24.86 -38.15 -9.39
N TYR A 355 -25.01 -37.28 -8.39
CA TYR A 355 -25.04 -35.85 -8.58
C TYR A 355 -23.68 -35.28 -9.04
N GLU A 356 -22.57 -35.73 -8.45
CA GLU A 356 -21.23 -35.30 -8.87
C GLU A 356 -20.93 -35.73 -10.31
N ARG A 357 -21.31 -36.93 -10.71
CA ARG A 357 -21.18 -37.37 -12.09
C ARG A 357 -22.07 -36.56 -13.05
N PHE A 358 -23.29 -36.25 -12.65
CA PHE A 358 -24.16 -35.36 -13.41
C PHE A 358 -23.48 -34.01 -13.68
N ILE A 359 -22.93 -33.39 -12.65
CA ILE A 359 -22.20 -32.11 -12.77
C ILE A 359 -20.97 -32.26 -13.67
N LYS A 360 -20.24 -33.36 -13.56
CA LYS A 360 -19.05 -33.64 -14.35
C LYS A 360 -19.42 -33.84 -15.83
N ALA A 361 -20.43 -34.65 -16.13
CA ALA A 361 -20.90 -34.89 -17.48
C ALA A 361 -21.38 -33.61 -18.18
N ASN A 362 -22.16 -32.77 -17.48
CA ASN A 362 -22.58 -31.48 -18.00
C ASN A 362 -21.40 -30.53 -18.26
N LYS A 363 -20.40 -30.51 -17.40
CA LYS A 363 -19.20 -29.68 -17.61
C LYS A 363 -18.41 -30.13 -18.84
N GLU A 364 -18.21 -31.43 -19.00
CA GLU A 364 -17.46 -31.99 -20.13
C GLU A 364 -18.23 -31.80 -21.47
N ALA A 365 -19.54 -31.97 -21.48
CA ALA A 365 -20.37 -31.64 -22.64
C ALA A 365 -20.31 -30.15 -22.98
N ALA A 366 -20.35 -29.28 -21.95
CA ALA A 366 -20.23 -27.84 -22.14
C ALA A 366 -18.88 -27.44 -22.73
N GLU A 367 -17.79 -28.11 -22.30
CA GLU A 367 -16.43 -27.85 -22.83
C GLU A 367 -16.29 -28.16 -24.32
N LEU A 368 -17.02 -29.15 -24.81
CA LEU A 368 -16.96 -29.57 -26.20
C LEU A 368 -17.86 -28.76 -27.13
N VAL A 369 -19.05 -28.38 -26.66
CA VAL A 369 -20.10 -27.82 -27.51
C VAL A 369 -20.29 -26.32 -27.34
N ILE A 370 -20.20 -25.81 -26.10
CA ILE A 370 -20.55 -24.42 -25.83
C ILE A 370 -19.38 -23.49 -26.11
N PRO A 371 -19.55 -22.46 -26.94
CA PRO A 371 -18.48 -21.49 -27.19
C PRO A 371 -18.09 -20.74 -25.91
N VAL A 372 -16.80 -20.53 -25.72
CA VAL A 372 -16.28 -19.72 -24.60
C VAL A 372 -16.62 -18.26 -24.87
N LYS A 373 -17.20 -17.60 -23.86
CA LYS A 373 -17.59 -16.20 -23.92
C LYS A 373 -16.37 -15.32 -24.24
N LYS A 374 -16.30 -14.83 -25.46
CA LYS A 374 -15.26 -13.87 -25.86
C LYS A 374 -15.48 -12.57 -25.08
N ARG A 375 -14.56 -12.24 -24.18
CA ARG A 375 -14.59 -10.93 -23.55
C ARG A 375 -14.23 -9.90 -24.61
N ALA A 376 -15.21 -9.13 -25.06
CA ALA A 376 -14.92 -7.90 -25.75
C ALA A 376 -14.10 -7.02 -24.79
N HIS A 377 -12.90 -6.63 -25.18
CA HIS A 377 -12.18 -5.51 -24.55
C HIS A 377 -13.03 -4.27 -24.82
N LYS A 378 -13.97 -3.99 -23.94
CA LYS A 378 -14.73 -2.75 -23.99
C LYS A 378 -13.81 -1.62 -23.48
N THR A 379 -12.99 -1.06 -24.35
CA THR A 379 -12.69 0.36 -24.25
C THR A 379 -14.00 1.07 -24.51
N ARG A 380 -14.40 2.00 -23.65
CA ARG A 380 -15.77 2.51 -23.51
C ARG A 380 -16.40 2.99 -24.82
N PHE A 381 -15.61 3.36 -25.83
CA PHE A 381 -16.06 3.85 -27.13
C PHE A 381 -15.30 3.24 -28.32
N SER A 382 -14.66 2.09 -28.15
CA SER A 382 -13.83 1.47 -29.20
C SER A 382 -14.60 0.98 -30.43
N SER A 383 -15.91 0.87 -30.32
CA SER A 383 -16.82 0.45 -31.39
C SER A 383 -17.56 1.62 -32.05
N ASP A 384 -17.34 2.86 -31.62
CA ASP A 384 -17.88 4.05 -32.29
C ASP A 384 -17.16 4.24 -33.63
N THR A 385 -17.93 4.38 -34.70
CA THR A 385 -17.40 4.49 -36.08
C THR A 385 -16.48 5.69 -36.27
N ARG A 386 -16.74 6.80 -35.58
CA ARG A 386 -15.93 8.02 -35.61
C ARG A 386 -14.56 7.77 -34.97
N VAL A 387 -14.54 7.06 -33.82
CA VAL A 387 -13.31 6.68 -33.11
C VAL A 387 -12.50 5.68 -33.94
N ILE A 388 -13.15 4.73 -34.61
CA ILE A 388 -12.46 3.77 -35.49
C ILE A 388 -11.79 4.53 -36.63
N LYS A 389 -12.51 5.43 -37.32
CA LYS A 389 -11.97 6.23 -38.41
C LYS A 389 -10.78 7.12 -37.98
N ALA A 390 -10.89 7.79 -36.84
CA ALA A 390 -9.79 8.59 -36.32
C ALA A 390 -8.56 7.76 -35.94
N ARG A 391 -8.73 6.50 -35.51
CA ARG A 391 -7.61 5.57 -35.26
C ARG A 391 -6.94 5.13 -36.56
N ASP A 392 -7.71 4.86 -37.59
CA ASP A 392 -7.16 4.50 -38.90
C ASP A 392 -6.36 5.68 -39.47
N ASN A 393 -6.87 6.90 -39.39
CA ASN A 393 -6.13 8.12 -39.78
C ASN A 393 -4.79 8.26 -39.06
N ILE A 394 -4.73 7.96 -37.76
CA ILE A 394 -3.45 7.97 -37.02
C ILE A 394 -2.49 6.90 -37.55
N ARG A 395 -2.99 5.69 -37.83
CA ARG A 395 -2.14 4.61 -38.34
C ARG A 395 -1.52 5.00 -39.66
N ASP A 396 -2.34 5.52 -40.58
CA ASP A 396 -1.90 5.92 -41.91
C ASP A 396 -0.91 7.10 -41.85
N ALA A 397 -1.18 8.10 -40.98
CA ALA A 397 -0.26 9.22 -40.74
C ALA A 397 1.06 8.76 -40.10
N TYR A 398 1.04 7.75 -39.23
CA TYR A 398 2.23 7.18 -38.62
C TYR A 398 3.08 6.38 -39.61
N GLU A 399 2.47 5.58 -40.47
CA GLU A 399 3.14 4.82 -41.51
C GLU A 399 3.83 5.76 -42.52
N THR A 400 3.12 6.84 -42.94
CA THR A 400 3.73 7.86 -43.80
C THR A 400 4.87 8.62 -43.15
N TYR A 401 4.80 8.87 -41.85
CA TYR A 401 5.88 9.49 -41.07
C TYR A 401 7.08 8.56 -40.93
N GLN A 402 6.86 7.26 -40.71
CA GLN A 402 7.97 6.27 -40.62
C GLN A 402 8.70 6.09 -41.95
N ASN A 403 7.97 6.08 -43.06
CA ASN A 403 8.56 5.88 -44.38
C ASN A 403 9.40 7.07 -44.86
N ASN A 404 9.12 8.28 -44.38
CA ASN A 404 9.90 9.48 -44.72
C ASN A 404 9.69 10.55 -43.62
N THR A 405 10.73 10.79 -42.82
CA THR A 405 10.70 11.67 -41.65
C THR A 405 10.92 13.12 -42.05
N THR A 406 9.83 13.82 -42.44
CA THR A 406 9.82 15.26 -42.65
C THR A 406 9.00 15.96 -41.57
N ASP A 407 9.27 17.27 -41.36
CA ASP A 407 8.55 18.05 -40.35
C ASP A 407 7.04 18.18 -40.67
N ASP A 408 6.65 18.29 -41.94
CA ASP A 408 5.26 18.32 -42.37
C ASP A 408 4.51 17.02 -42.02
N ARG A 409 5.15 15.87 -42.20
CA ARG A 409 4.56 14.57 -41.86
C ARG A 409 4.49 14.36 -40.33
N ARG A 410 5.45 14.93 -39.62
CA ARG A 410 5.42 14.95 -38.15
C ARG A 410 4.23 15.78 -37.63
N GLU A 411 3.97 16.92 -38.23
CA GLU A 411 2.82 17.76 -37.90
C GLU A 411 1.50 17.08 -38.28
N SER A 412 1.44 16.40 -39.45
CA SER A 412 0.27 15.62 -39.87
C SER A 412 -0.04 14.50 -38.84
N TYR A 413 0.97 13.78 -38.36
CA TYR A 413 0.79 12.76 -37.32
C TYR A 413 0.34 13.37 -35.99
N LYS A 414 0.85 14.54 -35.59
CA LYS A 414 0.40 15.24 -34.38
C LYS A 414 -1.05 15.72 -34.53
N SER A 415 -1.44 16.22 -35.71
CA SER A 415 -2.81 16.62 -36.00
C SER A 415 -3.78 15.45 -35.91
N ALA A 416 -3.44 14.31 -36.51
CA ALA A 416 -4.25 13.08 -36.40
C ALA A 416 -4.42 12.58 -34.94
N LYS A 417 -3.38 12.73 -34.10
CA LYS A 417 -3.48 12.44 -32.67
C LYS A 417 -4.44 13.36 -31.94
N LYS A 418 -4.41 14.64 -32.27
CA LYS A 418 -5.32 15.63 -31.69
C LYS A 418 -6.76 15.37 -32.14
N GLU A 419 -6.97 15.02 -33.40
CA GLU A 419 -8.30 14.63 -33.95
C GLU A 419 -8.89 13.44 -33.20
N LEU A 420 -8.10 12.42 -32.87
CA LEU A 420 -8.57 11.29 -32.06
C LEU A 420 -8.97 11.74 -30.64
N GLU A 421 -8.17 12.59 -30.01
CA GLU A 421 -8.46 13.12 -28.66
C GLU A 421 -9.77 13.93 -28.67
N ASP A 422 -9.94 14.80 -29.66
CA ASP A 422 -11.14 15.62 -29.83
C ASP A 422 -12.37 14.74 -30.11
N THR A 423 -12.23 13.70 -30.95
CA THR A 423 -13.28 12.72 -31.23
C THR A 423 -13.68 11.95 -29.95
N TYR A 424 -12.72 11.50 -29.14
CA TYR A 424 -13.03 10.87 -27.86
C TYR A 424 -13.76 11.79 -26.88
N ASN A 425 -13.35 13.07 -26.82
CA ASN A 425 -13.99 14.07 -25.98
C ASN A 425 -15.43 14.33 -26.44
N LEU A 426 -15.67 14.41 -27.75
CA LEU A 426 -17.00 14.58 -28.33
C LEU A 426 -17.91 13.40 -27.98
N VAL A 427 -17.49 12.17 -28.29
CA VAL A 427 -18.25 10.95 -28.02
C VAL A 427 -18.52 10.75 -26.52
N THR A 428 -17.55 11.11 -25.67
CA THR A 428 -17.71 11.05 -24.22
C THR A 428 -18.74 12.07 -23.73
N THR A 429 -18.72 13.28 -24.27
CA THR A 429 -19.66 14.34 -23.90
C THR A 429 -21.08 14.00 -24.33
N GLU A 430 -21.26 13.49 -25.56
CA GLU A 430 -22.55 13.03 -26.06
C GLU A 430 -23.13 11.90 -25.20
N HIS A 431 -22.28 10.92 -24.84
CA HIS A 431 -22.69 9.82 -23.97
C HIS A 431 -23.11 10.29 -22.57
N LEU A 432 -22.34 11.23 -21.98
CA LEU A 432 -22.66 11.78 -20.67
C LEU A 432 -23.95 12.60 -20.70
N ASN A 433 -24.16 13.41 -21.74
CA ASN A 433 -25.39 14.18 -21.90
C ASN A 433 -26.62 13.26 -22.05
N GLY A 434 -26.51 12.19 -22.84
CA GLY A 434 -27.56 11.17 -22.94
C GLY A 434 -27.87 10.52 -21.59
N LYS A 435 -26.83 10.17 -20.81
CA LYS A 435 -27.01 9.62 -19.47
C LYS A 435 -27.63 10.60 -18.48
N ILE A 436 -27.32 11.89 -18.56
CA ILE A 436 -27.94 12.92 -17.73
C ILE A 436 -29.44 13.02 -18.05
N GLN A 437 -29.80 13.02 -19.34
CA GLN A 437 -31.22 12.99 -19.74
C GLN A 437 -31.98 11.75 -19.25
N GLU A 438 -31.32 10.57 -19.26
CA GLU A 438 -31.89 9.35 -18.67
C GLU A 438 -32.14 9.53 -17.16
N VAL A 439 -31.22 10.17 -16.42
CA VAL A 439 -31.37 10.47 -14.98
C VAL A 439 -32.54 11.42 -14.73
N GLU A 440 -32.62 12.49 -15.51
CA GLU A 440 -33.70 13.48 -15.41
C GLU A 440 -35.07 12.84 -15.69
N THR A 441 -35.16 12.06 -16.76
CA THR A 441 -36.37 11.32 -17.12
C THR A 441 -36.79 10.32 -16.03
N ALA A 442 -35.84 9.62 -15.45
CA ALA A 442 -36.10 8.70 -14.36
C ALA A 442 -36.55 9.43 -13.09
N HIS A 443 -36.01 10.61 -12.82
CA HIS A 443 -36.39 11.45 -11.68
C HIS A 443 -37.81 12.00 -11.83
N ILE A 444 -38.15 12.57 -12.98
CA ILE A 444 -39.49 13.08 -13.31
C ILE A 444 -40.54 11.98 -13.17
N ASN A 445 -40.23 10.75 -13.59
CA ASN A 445 -41.12 9.59 -13.50
C ASN A 445 -41.11 8.93 -12.10
N SER A 446 -40.58 9.58 -11.06
CA SER A 446 -40.50 9.09 -9.68
C SER A 446 -39.75 7.75 -9.52
N LYS A 447 -38.91 7.35 -10.49
CA LYS A 447 -38.09 6.13 -10.44
C LYS A 447 -36.76 6.38 -9.73
N HIS A 448 -36.82 6.77 -8.45
CA HIS A 448 -35.65 7.19 -7.68
C HIS A 448 -34.53 6.12 -7.63
N GLY A 449 -34.87 4.82 -7.54
CA GLY A 449 -33.89 3.75 -7.55
C GLY A 449 -33.10 3.66 -8.88
N LEU A 450 -33.75 3.92 -10.01
CA LEU A 450 -33.11 3.97 -11.33
C LEU A 450 -32.23 5.23 -11.46
N SER A 451 -32.72 6.39 -11.01
CA SER A 451 -31.93 7.63 -11.01
C SER A 451 -30.63 7.45 -10.22
N TRP A 452 -30.69 6.89 -9.02
CA TRP A 452 -29.49 6.62 -8.22
C TRP A 452 -28.53 5.60 -8.87
N LYS A 453 -29.06 4.58 -9.53
CA LYS A 453 -28.24 3.62 -10.27
C LYS A 453 -27.48 4.30 -11.41
N LEU A 454 -28.15 5.14 -12.19
CA LEU A 454 -27.54 5.90 -13.30
C LEU A 454 -26.51 6.93 -12.77
N ILE A 455 -26.82 7.65 -11.70
CA ILE A 455 -25.87 8.57 -11.05
C ILE A 455 -24.60 7.83 -10.61
N ASN A 456 -24.73 6.67 -9.97
CA ASN A 456 -23.59 5.85 -9.55
C ASN A 456 -22.79 5.33 -10.76
N GLU A 457 -23.44 5.03 -11.88
CA GLU A 457 -22.78 4.64 -13.12
C GLU A 457 -21.95 5.80 -13.72
N ILE A 458 -22.52 7.01 -13.76
CA ILE A 458 -21.85 8.22 -14.26
C ILE A 458 -20.67 8.62 -13.36
N THR A 459 -20.88 8.62 -12.05
CA THR A 459 -19.85 9.05 -11.07
C THR A 459 -18.79 7.99 -10.79
N GLY A 460 -18.96 6.77 -11.30
CA GLY A 460 -18.07 5.64 -11.02
C GLY A 460 -18.12 5.19 -9.56
N ARG A 461 -19.08 5.67 -8.78
CA ARG A 461 -19.30 5.16 -7.43
C ARG A 461 -19.78 3.72 -7.56
N LYS A 462 -18.88 2.78 -7.34
CA LYS A 462 -19.27 1.38 -7.13
C LYS A 462 -20.13 1.38 -5.87
N ALA A 463 -21.33 0.76 -5.97
CA ALA A 463 -22.09 0.42 -4.78
C ALA A 463 -21.09 -0.17 -3.79
N SER A 464 -21.07 0.37 -2.55
CA SER A 464 -20.17 -0.08 -1.50
C SER A 464 -20.19 -1.61 -1.51
N THR A 465 -19.11 -2.17 -1.98
CA THR A 465 -19.00 -3.60 -2.13
C THR A 465 -19.00 -4.17 -0.72
N LYS A 466 -20.07 -4.88 -0.43
CA LYS A 466 -20.09 -5.94 0.57
C LYS A 466 -19.42 -5.51 1.87
N GLY A 467 -20.20 -4.99 2.81
CA GLY A 467 -19.75 -5.00 4.19
C GLY A 467 -19.16 -6.38 4.46
N GLN A 468 -17.85 -6.45 4.65
CA GLN A 468 -17.25 -7.72 5.07
C GLN A 468 -17.81 -8.01 6.45
N LEU A 469 -18.65 -9.03 6.51
CA LEU A 469 -19.15 -9.55 7.78
C LEU A 469 -17.91 -9.92 8.62
N LYS A 470 -17.80 -9.34 9.81
CA LYS A 470 -16.71 -9.65 10.74
C LYS A 470 -16.82 -11.12 11.16
N GLY A 471 -15.72 -11.85 11.10
CA GLY A 471 -15.58 -13.26 11.51
C GLY A 471 -14.62 -14.00 10.61
N ASP A 472 -13.83 -14.88 11.19
CA ASP A 472 -12.80 -15.66 10.47
C ASP A 472 -13.42 -16.85 9.75
N THR A 473 -14.48 -17.43 10.30
CA THR A 473 -15.24 -18.55 9.70
C THR A 473 -16.58 -18.08 9.12
N GLN A 474 -17.13 -18.86 8.19
CA GLN A 474 -18.45 -18.60 7.61
C GLN A 474 -19.56 -18.62 8.66
N LYS A 475 -19.45 -19.53 9.65
CA LYS A 475 -20.39 -19.68 10.77
C LYS A 475 -20.37 -18.41 11.67
N GLU A 476 -19.19 -17.89 12.00
CA GLU A 476 -19.04 -16.64 12.76
C GLU A 476 -19.63 -15.44 12.04
N ARG A 477 -19.41 -15.34 10.74
CA ARG A 477 -19.97 -14.24 9.92
C ARG A 477 -21.49 -14.24 9.94
N VAL A 478 -22.11 -15.42 9.79
CA VAL A 478 -23.56 -15.58 9.86
C VAL A 478 -24.09 -15.25 11.25
N THR A 479 -23.43 -15.72 12.32
CA THR A 479 -23.80 -15.44 13.71
C THR A 479 -23.68 -13.94 14.02
N ASN A 480 -22.61 -13.29 13.59
CA ASN A 480 -22.42 -11.85 13.78
C ASN A 480 -23.47 -11.04 13.01
N TRP A 481 -23.86 -11.49 11.82
CA TRP A 481 -24.93 -10.89 11.04
C TRP A 481 -26.28 -11.05 11.72
N TYR A 482 -26.62 -12.25 12.16
CA TYR A 482 -27.83 -12.54 12.92
C TYR A 482 -27.94 -11.66 14.18
N ASN A 483 -26.87 -11.59 14.98
CA ASN A 483 -26.83 -10.78 16.19
C ASN A 483 -26.97 -9.28 15.88
N HIS A 484 -26.37 -8.80 14.79
CA HIS A 484 -26.52 -7.42 14.34
C HIS A 484 -27.98 -7.08 14.04
N PHE A 485 -28.67 -7.91 13.26
CA PHE A 485 -30.08 -7.69 12.94
C PHE A 485 -31.02 -7.91 14.12
N LYS A 486 -30.75 -8.88 14.98
CA LYS A 486 -31.49 -9.08 16.22
C LYS A 486 -31.41 -7.85 17.12
N ASN A 487 -30.25 -7.22 17.22
CA ASN A 487 -30.07 -5.98 18.00
C ASN A 487 -30.71 -4.75 17.31
N LEU A 488 -30.72 -4.72 15.97
CA LEU A 488 -31.28 -3.60 15.19
C LEU A 488 -32.80 -3.61 15.16
N LEU A 489 -33.40 -4.78 15.06
CA LEU A 489 -34.85 -4.95 14.90
C LEU A 489 -35.60 -5.10 16.22
N GLY A 490 -34.89 -5.17 17.35
CA GLY A 490 -35.47 -5.38 18.66
C GLY A 490 -35.97 -6.81 18.89
N LYS A 491 -36.49 -7.07 20.10
CA LYS A 491 -37.17 -8.34 20.36
C LYS A 491 -38.50 -8.36 19.61
N PRO A 492 -38.86 -9.48 18.96
CA PRO A 492 -40.21 -9.66 18.45
C PRO A 492 -41.17 -9.55 19.65
N PRO A 493 -42.42 -9.02 19.45
CA PRO A 493 -43.42 -9.02 20.50
C PRO A 493 -43.64 -10.46 20.95
N ASP A 494 -43.79 -10.65 22.27
CA ASP A 494 -44.01 -11.95 22.91
C ASP A 494 -45.18 -12.66 22.22
N ILE A 495 -44.90 -13.66 21.43
CA ILE A 495 -45.90 -14.60 20.93
C ILE A 495 -45.76 -15.82 21.81
N CYS A 496 -46.88 -16.20 22.40
CA CYS A 496 -47.05 -17.28 23.35
C CYS A 496 -46.46 -18.60 22.87
N ASP A 497 -45.88 -19.29 23.82
CA ASP A 497 -45.32 -20.63 23.72
C ASP A 497 -46.26 -21.62 23.02
N GLU A 498 -45.86 -22.19 21.91
CA GLU A 498 -46.11 -23.57 21.53
C GLU A 498 -44.84 -24.11 20.89
N ASP A 499 -44.30 -25.15 21.53
CA ASP A 499 -43.05 -25.83 21.18
C ASP A 499 -43.15 -26.48 19.80
N GLU A 500 -42.53 -25.89 18.78
CA GLU A 500 -42.05 -26.64 17.63
C GLU A 500 -40.55 -26.33 17.44
N GLU A 501 -39.73 -27.32 17.68
CA GLU A 501 -38.31 -27.36 17.35
C GLU A 501 -38.13 -27.17 15.85
N ILE A 502 -37.95 -25.93 15.39
CA ILE A 502 -37.59 -25.63 14.02
C ILE A 502 -36.09 -25.94 13.86
N THR A 503 -35.78 -27.12 13.38
CA THR A 503 -34.45 -27.42 12.87
C THR A 503 -34.15 -26.52 11.67
N PRO A 504 -33.08 -25.71 11.71
CA PRO A 504 -32.77 -24.85 10.59
C PRO A 504 -32.33 -25.71 9.39
N ILE A 505 -33.12 -25.70 8.33
CA ILE A 505 -32.72 -26.24 7.03
C ILE A 505 -31.62 -25.32 6.48
N PHE A 506 -30.38 -25.78 6.55
CA PHE A 506 -29.26 -25.12 5.88
C PHE A 506 -29.40 -25.33 4.37
N VAL A 507 -30.01 -24.39 3.68
CA VAL A 507 -29.89 -24.29 2.22
C VAL A 507 -28.51 -23.73 1.94
N ASP A 508 -27.64 -24.52 1.38
CA ASP A 508 -26.30 -24.13 0.92
C ASP A 508 -26.43 -23.22 -0.30
N LEU A 509 -26.72 -21.94 -0.04
CA LEU A 509 -26.78 -20.90 -1.09
C LEU A 509 -25.34 -20.55 -1.45
N ASP A 510 -24.86 -21.09 -2.56
CA ASP A 510 -23.59 -20.70 -3.19
C ASP A 510 -23.66 -19.23 -3.66
N ILE A 511 -23.32 -18.31 -2.77
CA ILE A 511 -23.34 -16.84 -2.98
C ILE A 511 -22.29 -16.39 -4.03
N ARG A 512 -21.73 -17.29 -4.82
CA ARG A 512 -20.74 -16.98 -5.86
C ARG A 512 -21.33 -16.54 -7.20
N THR A 513 -22.64 -16.66 -7.39
CA THR A 513 -23.31 -16.19 -8.61
C THR A 513 -24.27 -15.06 -8.27
N GLY A 514 -23.85 -13.82 -8.57
CA GLY A 514 -24.65 -12.61 -8.35
C GLY A 514 -25.90 -12.55 -9.25
N THR A 515 -26.90 -13.33 -8.96
CA THR A 515 -28.24 -13.21 -9.55
C THR A 515 -29.24 -13.31 -8.41
N ILE A 516 -29.67 -12.16 -7.91
CA ILE A 516 -30.86 -12.09 -7.07
C ILE A 516 -32.03 -12.14 -8.02
N GLY A 517 -32.61 -13.33 -8.18
CA GLY A 517 -33.95 -13.48 -8.70
C GLY A 517 -34.93 -12.94 -7.65
N SER A 518 -35.85 -12.08 -8.09
CA SER A 518 -36.97 -11.59 -7.30
C SER A 518 -37.81 -12.77 -6.80
N ALA A 519 -37.63 -13.16 -5.54
CA ALA A 519 -38.59 -13.98 -4.82
C ALA A 519 -39.49 -13.05 -4.01
N SER A 520 -40.75 -12.98 -4.40
CA SER A 520 -41.82 -12.35 -3.62
C SER A 520 -41.91 -13.05 -2.27
N LEU A 521 -41.70 -12.29 -1.21
CA LEU A 521 -42.07 -12.68 0.15
C LEU A 521 -43.61 -12.51 0.26
N TYR A 522 -44.32 -13.61 0.36
CA TYR A 522 -45.62 -13.68 1.03
C TYR A 522 -45.42 -14.46 2.34
N LEU A 523 -45.85 -13.77 3.44
CA LEU A 523 -45.98 -14.15 4.84
C LEU A 523 -44.72 -14.19 5.66
#